data_1b66b9dd7791da3dbb5ce5ec9333ad90
#
_entry.id   1b66b9dd7791da3dbb5ce5ec9333ad90
#
_cell.length_a   1.000
_cell.length_b   1.000
_cell.length_c   1.000
_cell.angle_alpha   90.00
_cell.angle_beta   90.00
_cell.angle_gamma   90.00
#
_symmetry.space_group_name_H-M   'P 1'
#
loop_
_entity.id
_entity.type
_entity.pdbx_description
1 polymer ?
#
loop_
_entity_poly.entity_id
_entity_poly.type
_entity_poly.pdbx_seq_one_letter_code
_entity_poly.pdbx_strand_id
1 'polypeptide(L)'
;MRIIFRYAAMQDIVDFALATLRDRSPVGSIGDQHPGLYRDSHMVFLNGHVVDGGDVGAWRPGDQINISNPVPYARKFEMGRRKMTVPGHVHEDAALIVAGRYGNRAAVKFTFMPVRFGGVQDFAAFSRRLRPGRRMSEKARQDWLVRQPALEIRGR
;
A
#
# COMPACT_ATOMS: atom_id res chain seq x y z
N MET A 1 3.71 -30.75 -6.37
CA MET A 1 2.77 -30.20 -7.35
C MET A 1 1.84 -29.15 -6.75
N ARG A 2 1.17 -29.42 -5.64
CA ARG A 2 0.26 -28.46 -5.00
C ARG A 2 0.94 -27.16 -4.59
N ILE A 3 2.18 -27.19 -4.09
CA ILE A 3 2.90 -26.00 -3.61
C ILE A 3 3.26 -25.10 -4.78
N ILE A 4 3.77 -25.63 -5.88
CA ILE A 4 4.13 -24.88 -7.08
C ILE A 4 2.90 -24.21 -7.68
N PHE A 5 1.78 -24.91 -7.75
CA PHE A 5 0.53 -24.38 -8.26
C PHE A 5 -0.02 -23.24 -7.39
N ARG A 6 0.01 -23.39 -6.07
CA ARG A 6 -0.43 -22.36 -5.14
C ARG A 6 0.46 -21.10 -5.21
N TYR A 7 1.76 -21.28 -5.35
CA TYR A 7 2.68 -20.17 -5.52
C TYR A 7 2.39 -19.38 -6.80
N ALA A 8 2.23 -20.05 -7.92
CA ALA A 8 1.91 -19.39 -9.18
C ALA A 8 0.58 -18.63 -9.10
N ALA A 9 -0.43 -19.20 -8.44
CA ALA A 9 -1.71 -18.53 -8.22
C ALA A 9 -1.56 -17.30 -7.32
N MET A 10 -0.73 -17.37 -6.29
CA MET A 10 -0.48 -16.24 -5.38
C MET A 10 0.28 -15.11 -6.09
N GLN A 11 1.26 -15.43 -6.94
CA GLN A 11 1.96 -14.44 -7.73
C GLN A 11 1.00 -13.73 -8.70
N ASP A 12 0.08 -14.45 -9.32
CA ASP A 12 -0.94 -13.87 -10.20
C ASP A 12 -1.85 -12.89 -9.43
N ILE A 13 -2.23 -13.24 -8.21
CA ILE A 13 -3.05 -12.36 -7.36
C ILE A 13 -2.29 -11.08 -7.02
N VAL A 14 -1.02 -11.19 -6.63
CA VAL A 14 -0.17 -10.03 -6.30
C VAL A 14 0.04 -9.15 -7.52
N ASP A 15 0.34 -9.71 -8.67
CA ASP A 15 0.54 -8.97 -9.92
C ASP A 15 -0.74 -8.22 -10.32
N PHE A 16 -1.88 -8.87 -10.21
CA PHE A 16 -3.17 -8.23 -10.48
C PHE A 16 -3.48 -7.12 -9.47
N ALA A 17 -3.18 -7.35 -8.20
CA ALA A 17 -3.39 -6.35 -7.16
C ALA A 17 -2.51 -5.11 -7.39
N LEU A 18 -1.24 -5.28 -7.75
CA LEU A 18 -0.34 -4.18 -8.09
C LEU A 18 -0.84 -3.40 -9.31
N ALA A 19 -1.26 -4.08 -10.36
CA ALA A 19 -1.81 -3.44 -11.55
C ALA A 19 -3.07 -2.64 -11.22
N THR A 20 -3.96 -3.20 -10.40
CA THR A 20 -5.19 -2.54 -9.96
C THR A 20 -4.88 -1.29 -9.13
N LEU A 21 -3.94 -1.38 -8.20
CA LEU A 21 -3.52 -0.24 -7.39
C LEU A 21 -2.92 0.87 -8.27
N ARG A 22 -2.08 0.53 -9.23
CA ARG A 22 -1.51 1.50 -10.16
C ARG A 22 -2.58 2.18 -11.01
N ASP A 23 -3.51 1.42 -11.55
CA ASP A 23 -4.61 1.95 -12.37
C ASP A 23 -5.49 2.92 -11.59
N ARG A 24 -5.67 2.68 -10.30
CA ARG A 24 -6.49 3.52 -9.44
C ARG A 24 -5.70 4.63 -8.74
N SER A 25 -4.40 4.68 -8.92
CA SER A 25 -3.56 5.68 -8.26
C SER A 25 -3.54 6.99 -9.03
N PRO A 26 -3.71 8.14 -8.36
CA PRO A 26 -3.55 9.44 -9.00
C PRO A 26 -2.09 9.66 -9.40
N VAL A 27 -1.87 10.29 -10.56
CA VAL A 27 -0.53 10.54 -11.09
C VAL A 27 0.00 11.90 -10.67
N GLY A 28 -0.88 12.85 -10.42
CA GLY A 28 -0.52 14.22 -10.15
C GLY A 28 -0.76 15.13 -11.36
N SER A 29 -0.57 16.42 -11.19
CA SER A 29 -0.80 17.41 -12.22
C SER A 29 0.51 17.99 -12.77
N ILE A 30 0.42 18.73 -13.86
CA ILE A 30 1.54 19.52 -14.39
C ILE A 30 2.03 20.47 -13.29
N GLY A 31 3.34 20.42 -13.00
CA GLY A 31 3.94 21.22 -11.94
C GLY A 31 4.25 20.48 -10.65
N ASP A 32 3.78 19.24 -10.49
CA ASP A 32 4.22 18.39 -9.39
C ASP A 32 5.69 18.03 -9.56
N GLN A 33 6.44 18.04 -8.45
CA GLN A 33 7.88 17.73 -8.48
C GLN A 33 8.13 16.26 -8.83
N HIS A 34 7.22 15.37 -8.45
CA HIS A 34 7.36 13.93 -8.64
C HIS A 34 6.05 13.32 -9.13
N PRO A 35 5.61 13.64 -10.38
CA PRO A 35 4.40 13.04 -10.92
C PRO A 35 4.55 11.52 -11.02
N GLY A 36 3.51 10.80 -10.60
CA GLY A 36 3.51 9.34 -10.59
C GLY A 36 4.25 8.69 -9.42
N LEU A 37 4.83 9.45 -8.50
CA LEU A 37 5.53 8.89 -7.35
C LEU A 37 4.65 7.94 -6.54
N TYR A 38 3.42 8.34 -6.24
CA TYR A 38 2.49 7.50 -5.51
C TYR A 38 2.17 6.21 -6.28
N ARG A 39 1.82 6.33 -7.55
CA ARG A 39 1.51 5.18 -8.40
C ARG A 39 2.65 4.18 -8.47
N ASP A 40 3.88 4.68 -8.54
CA ASP A 40 5.07 3.85 -8.73
C ASP A 40 5.71 3.39 -7.42
N SER A 41 5.14 3.77 -6.26
CA SER A 41 5.70 3.48 -4.95
C SER A 41 4.98 2.38 -4.18
N HIS A 42 4.02 1.69 -4.78
CA HIS A 42 3.37 0.55 -4.13
C HIS A 42 4.38 -0.57 -3.90
N MET A 43 4.44 -1.08 -2.67
CA MET A 43 5.42 -2.08 -2.25
C MET A 43 4.72 -3.31 -1.72
N VAL A 44 5.30 -4.46 -1.99
CA VAL A 44 4.82 -5.77 -1.53
C VAL A 44 5.63 -6.20 -0.31
N PHE A 45 4.93 -6.70 0.71
CA PHE A 45 5.51 -7.22 1.94
C PHE A 45 5.09 -8.67 2.12
N LEU A 46 6.04 -9.52 2.46
CA LEU A 46 5.77 -10.91 2.85
C LEU A 46 6.08 -11.04 4.34
N ASN A 47 5.05 -11.34 5.16
CA ASN A 47 5.17 -11.42 6.62
C ASN A 47 5.85 -10.17 7.22
N GLY A 48 5.53 -8.98 6.70
CA GLY A 48 6.07 -7.71 7.17
C GLY A 48 7.41 -7.30 6.57
N HIS A 49 8.02 -8.13 5.72
CA HIS A 49 9.30 -7.83 5.06
C HIS A 49 9.10 -7.47 3.60
N VAL A 50 9.75 -6.40 3.13
CA VAL A 50 9.67 -5.98 1.73
C VAL A 50 10.26 -7.05 0.82
N VAL A 51 9.57 -7.34 -0.28
CA VAL A 51 10.07 -8.22 -1.36
C VAL A 51 10.31 -7.40 -2.62
N ASP A 52 11.45 -7.66 -3.27
CA ASP A 52 11.83 -6.93 -4.48
C ASP A 52 10.93 -7.29 -5.67
N GLY A 53 10.51 -6.25 -6.40
CA GLY A 53 9.76 -6.42 -7.63
C GLY A 53 8.41 -7.11 -7.47
N GLY A 54 7.91 -7.24 -6.23
CA GLY A 54 6.65 -7.96 -5.98
C GLY A 54 6.77 -9.47 -6.12
N ASP A 55 7.98 -10.02 -6.10
CA ASP A 55 8.20 -11.47 -6.18
C ASP A 55 7.88 -12.14 -4.85
N VAL A 56 6.80 -12.93 -4.82
CA VAL A 56 6.35 -13.67 -3.63
C VAL A 56 6.75 -15.16 -3.69
N GLY A 57 7.89 -15.45 -4.33
CA GLY A 57 8.40 -16.82 -4.49
C GLY A 57 8.65 -17.58 -3.20
N ALA A 58 8.91 -16.86 -2.10
CA ALA A 58 9.09 -17.45 -0.78
C ALA A 58 7.78 -17.69 -0.03
N TRP A 59 6.64 -17.27 -0.59
CA TRP A 59 5.33 -17.44 0.06
C TRP A 59 5.00 -18.93 0.24
N ARG A 60 4.46 -19.25 1.41
CA ARG A 60 3.96 -20.59 1.75
C ARG A 60 2.57 -20.46 2.37
N PRO A 61 1.76 -21.54 2.33
CA PRO A 61 0.45 -21.53 3.00
C PRO A 61 0.57 -21.06 4.45
N GLY A 62 -0.28 -20.10 4.82
CA GLY A 62 -0.26 -19.45 6.13
C GLY A 62 0.47 -18.11 6.16
N ASP A 63 1.28 -17.81 5.15
CA ASP A 63 1.96 -16.51 5.07
C ASP A 63 1.00 -15.40 4.67
N GLN A 64 1.27 -14.20 5.18
CA GLN A 64 0.51 -13.00 4.88
C GLN A 64 1.26 -12.11 3.92
N ILE A 65 0.57 -11.64 2.89
CA ILE A 65 1.08 -10.63 1.98
C ILE A 65 0.36 -9.32 2.24
N ASN A 66 1.11 -8.21 2.29
CA ASN A 66 0.56 -6.87 2.31
C ASN A 66 1.10 -6.07 1.14
N ILE A 67 0.29 -5.15 0.62
CA ILE A 67 0.73 -4.15 -0.36
C ILE A 67 0.40 -2.79 0.21
N SER A 68 1.41 -1.96 0.42
CA SER A 68 1.25 -0.63 0.98
C SER A 68 2.13 0.38 0.25
N ASN A 69 2.08 1.61 0.68
CA ASN A 69 2.78 2.70 0.01
C ASN A 69 3.45 3.59 1.05
N PRO A 70 4.79 3.80 0.97
CA PRO A 70 5.52 4.62 1.94
C PRO A 70 5.37 6.13 1.71
N VAL A 71 4.62 6.55 0.70
CA VAL A 71 4.39 7.98 0.42
C VAL A 71 3.53 8.58 1.51
N PRO A 72 3.93 9.72 2.12
CA PRO A 72 3.24 10.27 3.30
C PRO A 72 1.78 10.65 3.06
N TYR A 73 1.42 11.05 1.85
CA TYR A 73 0.05 11.45 1.52
C TYR A 73 -0.86 10.29 1.06
N ALA A 74 -0.40 9.05 1.14
CA ALA A 74 -1.21 7.88 0.77
C ALA A 74 -2.54 7.82 1.53
N ARG A 75 -2.54 8.15 2.82
CA ARG A 75 -3.76 8.20 3.63
C ARG A 75 -4.75 9.25 3.11
N LYS A 76 -4.25 10.38 2.63
CA LYS A 76 -5.12 11.44 2.08
C LYS A 76 -5.83 10.97 0.81
N PHE A 77 -5.14 10.22 -0.03
CA PHE A 77 -5.76 9.62 -1.22
C PHE A 77 -6.82 8.59 -0.83
N GLU A 78 -6.54 7.77 0.17
CA GLU A 78 -7.52 6.79 0.65
C GLU A 78 -8.78 7.45 1.19
N MET A 79 -8.62 8.54 1.92
CA MET A 79 -9.74 9.27 2.52
C MET A 79 -10.38 10.31 1.59
N GLY A 80 -9.88 10.46 0.35
CA GLY A 80 -10.42 11.44 -0.61
C GLY A 80 -10.22 12.90 -0.20
N ARG A 81 -9.26 13.21 0.68
CA ARG A 81 -9.04 14.55 1.23
C ARG A 81 -8.21 15.47 0.34
N ARG A 82 -7.70 14.96 -0.77
CA ARG A 82 -6.98 15.75 -1.77
C ARG A 82 -7.78 15.82 -3.07
N LYS A 83 -7.63 16.95 -3.77
CA LYS A 83 -8.15 17.04 -5.14
C LYS A 83 -7.38 16.05 -6.02
N MET A 84 -8.11 15.15 -6.66
CA MET A 84 -7.52 14.04 -7.41
C MET A 84 -8.20 13.90 -8.77
N THR A 85 -7.44 13.36 -9.72
CA THR A 85 -7.96 13.02 -11.05
C THR A 85 -8.75 11.71 -11.06
N VAL A 86 -8.63 10.90 -10.01
CA VAL A 86 -9.33 9.63 -9.83
C VAL A 86 -10.07 9.65 -8.49
N PRO A 87 -11.12 8.82 -8.29
CA PRO A 87 -11.80 8.71 -7.01
C PRO A 87 -10.84 8.32 -5.88
N GLY A 88 -11.16 8.73 -4.66
CA GLY A 88 -10.47 8.29 -3.45
C GLY A 88 -10.65 6.79 -3.16
N HIS A 89 -10.21 6.35 -1.99
CA HIS A 89 -10.31 4.94 -1.55
C HIS A 89 -9.52 3.97 -2.45
N VAL A 90 -8.29 4.34 -2.79
CA VAL A 90 -7.44 3.56 -3.72
C VAL A 90 -7.27 2.12 -3.26
N HIS A 91 -6.85 1.90 -2.01
CA HIS A 91 -6.63 0.55 -1.48
C HIS A 91 -7.94 -0.17 -1.18
N GLU A 92 -8.93 0.55 -0.66
CA GLU A 92 -10.24 -0.04 -0.37
C GLU A 92 -10.91 -0.56 -1.63
N ASP A 93 -10.94 0.25 -2.69
CA ASP A 93 -11.50 -0.15 -3.97
C ASP A 93 -10.70 -1.27 -4.62
N ALA A 94 -9.37 -1.22 -4.55
CA ALA A 94 -8.52 -2.28 -5.05
C ALA A 94 -8.79 -3.61 -4.31
N ALA A 95 -8.97 -3.57 -3.00
CA ALA A 95 -9.32 -4.76 -2.22
C ALA A 95 -10.62 -5.40 -2.72
N LEU A 96 -11.64 -4.59 -2.99
CA LEU A 96 -12.92 -5.08 -3.53
C LEU A 96 -12.76 -5.71 -4.92
N ILE A 97 -11.98 -5.08 -5.79
CA ILE A 97 -11.75 -5.58 -7.16
C ILE A 97 -10.98 -6.90 -7.13
N VAL A 98 -9.91 -6.98 -6.34
CA VAL A 98 -9.10 -8.20 -6.22
C VAL A 98 -9.91 -9.32 -5.57
N ALA A 99 -10.66 -9.03 -4.52
CA ALA A 99 -11.56 -10.00 -3.88
C ALA A 99 -12.63 -10.51 -4.85
N GLY A 100 -13.16 -9.64 -5.70
CA GLY A 100 -14.14 -10.04 -6.71
C GLY A 100 -13.60 -11.04 -7.72
N ARG A 101 -12.30 -10.93 -8.06
CA ARG A 101 -11.67 -11.84 -9.03
C ARG A 101 -11.09 -13.10 -8.39
N TYR A 102 -10.46 -12.96 -7.23
CA TYR A 102 -9.68 -14.05 -6.60
C TYR A 102 -10.19 -14.47 -5.23
N GLY A 103 -11.35 -13.96 -4.79
CA GLY A 103 -11.85 -14.21 -3.44
C GLY A 103 -12.10 -15.69 -3.10
N ASN A 104 -12.24 -16.56 -4.10
CA ASN A 104 -12.35 -18.01 -3.89
C ASN A 104 -10.99 -18.68 -3.58
N ARG A 105 -9.87 -18.01 -3.90
CA ARG A 105 -8.50 -18.51 -3.71
C ARG A 105 -7.77 -17.82 -2.58
N ALA A 106 -8.12 -16.56 -2.30
CA ALA A 106 -7.47 -15.76 -1.29
C ALA A 106 -8.47 -14.88 -0.57
N ALA A 107 -8.24 -14.64 0.72
CA ALA A 107 -8.92 -13.61 1.47
C ALA A 107 -8.19 -12.30 1.24
N VAL A 108 -8.88 -11.30 0.69
CA VAL A 108 -8.32 -9.99 0.38
C VAL A 108 -9.13 -8.95 1.12
N LYS A 109 -8.46 -8.10 1.90
CA LYS A 109 -9.13 -7.03 2.63
C LYS A 109 -8.27 -5.77 2.68
N PHE A 110 -8.95 -4.64 2.89
CA PHE A 110 -8.32 -3.37 3.20
C PHE A 110 -7.93 -3.34 4.68
N THR A 111 -6.75 -2.77 4.98
CA THR A 111 -6.29 -2.58 6.34
C THR A 111 -5.32 -1.39 6.42
N PHE A 112 -4.89 -1.08 7.62
CA PHE A 112 -3.75 -0.18 7.85
C PHE A 112 -2.59 -0.98 8.41
N MET A 113 -1.37 -0.60 8.03
CA MET A 113 -0.16 -1.28 8.51
C MET A 113 0.94 -0.27 8.84
N PRO A 114 1.87 -0.62 9.72
CA PRO A 114 3.03 0.23 9.97
C PRO A 114 3.98 0.24 8.77
N VAL A 115 4.39 1.44 8.36
CA VAL A 115 5.47 1.65 7.39
C VAL A 115 6.39 2.70 7.99
N ARG A 116 7.59 2.29 8.40
CA ARG A 116 8.51 3.13 9.17
C ARG A 116 9.78 3.48 8.40
N PHE A 117 9.67 3.53 7.09
CA PHE A 117 10.78 3.88 6.20
C PHE A 117 10.27 4.69 5.01
N GLY A 118 11.19 5.21 4.21
CA GLY A 118 10.88 5.96 3.01
C GLY A 118 10.23 7.32 3.30
N GLY A 119 9.38 7.78 2.40
CA GLY A 119 8.79 9.11 2.47
C GLY A 119 7.97 9.39 3.72
N VAL A 120 7.23 8.40 4.23
CA VAL A 120 6.42 8.57 5.44
C VAL A 120 7.29 8.78 6.68
N GLN A 121 8.41 8.08 6.78
CA GLN A 121 9.36 8.27 7.87
C GLN A 121 10.01 9.64 7.80
N ASP A 122 10.45 10.05 6.61
CA ASP A 122 11.07 11.36 6.38
C ASP A 122 10.10 12.49 6.71
N PHE A 123 8.84 12.36 6.32
CA PHE A 123 7.80 13.32 6.63
C PHE A 123 7.57 13.46 8.13
N ALA A 124 7.49 12.35 8.84
CA ALA A 124 7.31 12.35 10.30
C ALA A 124 8.51 13.00 11.01
N ALA A 125 9.73 12.69 10.56
CA ALA A 125 10.96 13.29 11.10
C ALA A 125 11.03 14.78 10.80
N PHE A 126 10.66 15.20 9.59
CA PHE A 126 10.67 16.62 9.19
C PHE A 126 9.75 17.46 10.07
N SER A 127 8.61 16.94 10.50
CA SER A 127 7.69 17.64 11.39
C SER A 127 8.35 18.13 12.68
N ARG A 128 9.38 17.43 13.17
CA ARG A 128 10.12 17.83 14.38
C ARG A 128 10.93 19.10 14.21
N ARG A 129 11.24 19.48 12.95
CA ARG A 129 12.01 20.68 12.61
C ARG A 129 11.13 21.92 12.43
N LEU A 130 9.80 21.75 12.45
CA LEU A 130 8.87 22.85 12.29
C LEU A 130 8.73 23.65 13.58
N ARG A 131 8.26 24.89 13.44
CA ARG A 131 7.94 25.77 14.60
C ARG A 131 6.91 25.06 15.50
N PRO A 132 6.95 25.29 16.84
CA PRO A 132 6.07 24.59 17.78
C PRO A 132 4.58 24.58 17.38
N GLY A 133 4.03 25.67 16.87
CA GLY A 133 2.63 25.76 16.44
C GLY A 133 2.32 25.00 15.13
N ARG A 134 3.32 24.51 14.40
CA ARG A 134 3.18 23.77 13.13
C ARG A 134 3.63 22.31 13.23
N ARG A 135 4.17 21.90 14.37
CA ARG A 135 4.57 20.51 14.59
C ARG A 135 3.37 19.63 14.77
N MET A 136 3.44 18.44 14.17
CA MET A 136 2.56 17.36 14.61
C MET A 136 2.92 16.96 16.04
N SER A 137 1.92 16.56 16.83
CA SER A 137 2.17 15.91 18.12
C SER A 137 2.93 14.59 17.93
N GLU A 138 3.58 14.07 19.00
CA GLU A 138 4.19 12.75 18.94
C GLU A 138 3.18 11.67 18.57
N LYS A 139 1.96 11.76 19.11
CA LYS A 139 0.89 10.83 18.76
C LYS A 139 0.58 10.88 17.27
N ALA A 140 0.44 12.05 16.68
CA ALA A 140 0.17 12.20 15.25
C ALA A 140 1.32 11.66 14.39
N ARG A 141 2.58 11.88 14.79
CA ARG A 141 3.74 11.31 14.10
C ARG A 141 3.72 9.80 14.12
N GLN A 142 3.45 9.20 15.28
CA GLN A 142 3.35 7.75 15.39
C GLN A 142 2.19 7.20 14.56
N ASP A 143 1.06 7.90 14.52
CA ASP A 143 -0.08 7.52 13.65
C ASP A 143 0.31 7.49 12.18
N TRP A 144 1.10 8.47 11.71
CA TRP A 144 1.62 8.46 10.34
C TRP A 144 2.45 7.20 10.03
N LEU A 145 3.22 6.72 11.01
CA LEU A 145 4.11 5.57 10.84
C LEU A 145 3.38 4.23 10.95
N VAL A 146 2.23 4.17 11.64
CA VAL A 146 1.55 2.89 11.90
C VAL A 146 0.27 2.70 11.09
N ARG A 147 -0.23 3.74 10.42
CA ARG A 147 -1.54 3.71 9.76
C ARG A 147 -1.47 4.05 8.28
N GLN A 148 -0.57 3.39 7.56
CA GLN A 148 -0.56 3.47 6.10
C GLN A 148 -1.60 2.53 5.51
N PRO A 149 -2.40 2.97 4.52
CA PRO A 149 -3.36 2.11 3.84
C PRO A 149 -2.66 0.92 3.19
N ALA A 150 -3.28 -0.24 3.27
CA ALA A 150 -2.71 -1.47 2.73
C ALA A 150 -3.77 -2.46 2.28
N LEU A 151 -3.39 -3.35 1.36
CA LEU A 151 -4.08 -4.60 1.12
C LEU A 151 -3.48 -5.68 2.01
N GLU A 152 -4.32 -6.57 2.50
CA GLU A 152 -3.90 -7.81 3.15
C GLU A 152 -4.42 -8.97 2.33
N ILE A 153 -3.51 -9.87 1.95
CA ILE A 153 -3.81 -11.03 1.11
C ILE A 153 -3.34 -12.27 1.85
N ARG A 154 -4.26 -13.21 2.07
CA ARG A 154 -3.96 -14.53 2.64
C ARG A 154 -4.54 -15.62 1.75
N GLY A 155 -3.82 -16.69 1.55
CA GLY A 155 -4.35 -17.87 0.85
C GLY A 155 -5.49 -18.53 1.62
N ARG A 156 -6.47 -19.06 0.90
CA ARG A 156 -7.55 -19.85 1.47
C ARG A 156 -7.21 -21.34 1.44
#